data_ada0b0f2b9574ff4922927f4058aba0e
#
_entry.id   ada0b0f2b9574ff4922927f4058aba0e
#
_cell.length_a   1.000
_cell.length_b   1.000
_cell.length_c   1.000
_cell.angle_alpha   90.00
_cell.angle_beta   90.00
_cell.angle_gamma   90.00
#
_symmetry.space_group_name_H-M   'P 1'
#
loop_
_entity.id
_entity.type
_entity.pdbx_description
1 polymer ?
#
loop_
_entity_poly.entity_id
_entity_poly.type
_entity_poly.pdbx_seq_one_letter_code
_entity_poly.pdbx_strand_id
1 'polypeptide(L)'
;MPSSNIPTEVTNSLKGVFTNINTDRLTEVLVAVVLCFIGFLIARFISNTFIRTIGVRFNAHQKLVWRRGIFYFIFLLFVMASLKEAGFKLSVFLGAAGILTVALGFASQTSASNLISGLFLIGEGSFEVGDTIQITLIRGHTIEGEVISIDLLSVKLLTQD
;
A
#
# COMPACT_ATOMS: atom_id res chain seq x y z
N MET A 1 -35.68 -60.26 1.58
CA MET A 1 -35.11 -58.92 1.47
C MET A 1 -33.93 -58.88 2.43
N PRO A 2 -32.67 -58.78 1.96
CA PRO A 2 -31.52 -58.67 2.82
C PRO A 2 -31.43 -57.25 3.35
N SER A 3 -31.58 -57.06 4.67
CA SER A 3 -31.27 -55.82 5.38
C SER A 3 -29.78 -55.49 5.20
N SER A 4 -29.48 -54.40 4.50
CA SER A 4 -28.12 -53.86 4.35
C SER A 4 -27.63 -53.36 5.70
N ASN A 5 -27.04 -54.29 6.48
CA ASN A 5 -26.25 -53.94 7.67
C ASN A 5 -24.96 -53.27 7.20
N ILE A 6 -24.99 -51.96 7.06
CA ILE A 6 -23.75 -51.19 6.93
C ILE A 6 -22.94 -51.46 8.21
N PRO A 7 -21.71 -51.99 8.09
CA PRO A 7 -20.89 -52.27 9.27
C PRO A 7 -20.77 -51.01 10.14
N THR A 8 -20.98 -51.18 11.43
CA THR A 8 -20.89 -50.08 12.43
C THR A 8 -19.56 -49.33 12.36
N GLU A 9 -18.49 -49.99 11.89
CA GLU A 9 -17.18 -49.37 11.61
C GLU A 9 -17.24 -48.32 10.50
N VAL A 10 -18.01 -48.57 9.43
CA VAL A 10 -18.14 -47.62 8.30
C VAL A 10 -18.91 -46.39 8.75
N THR A 11 -19.97 -46.57 9.55
CA THR A 11 -20.75 -45.42 10.11
C THR A 11 -19.92 -44.62 11.12
N ASN A 12 -19.08 -45.27 11.91
CA ASN A 12 -18.19 -44.60 12.88
C ASN A 12 -17.03 -43.86 12.16
N SER A 13 -16.47 -44.46 11.10
CA SER A 13 -15.45 -43.85 10.27
C SER A 13 -16.00 -42.62 9.52
N LEU A 14 -17.20 -42.72 8.96
CA LEU A 14 -17.85 -41.61 8.30
C LEU A 14 -18.17 -40.48 9.30
N LYS A 15 -18.72 -40.79 10.48
CA LYS A 15 -18.96 -39.80 11.54
C LYS A 15 -17.65 -39.12 11.97
N GLY A 16 -16.57 -39.88 12.14
CA GLY A 16 -15.24 -39.33 12.48
C GLY A 16 -14.70 -38.39 11.40
N VAL A 17 -14.87 -38.72 10.14
CA VAL A 17 -14.47 -37.85 9.01
C VAL A 17 -15.32 -36.59 8.97
N PHE A 18 -16.64 -36.66 9.13
CA PHE A 18 -17.51 -35.49 9.12
C PHE A 18 -17.32 -34.60 10.35
N THR A 19 -17.04 -35.14 11.53
CA THR A 19 -16.76 -34.33 12.72
C THR A 19 -15.40 -33.64 12.64
N ASN A 20 -14.36 -34.30 12.13
CA ASN A 20 -13.04 -33.70 11.95
C ASN A 20 -13.06 -32.59 10.89
N ILE A 21 -13.69 -32.85 9.75
CA ILE A 21 -13.81 -31.81 8.69
C ILE A 21 -14.55 -30.57 9.20
N ASN A 22 -15.59 -30.72 10.02
CA ASN A 22 -16.31 -29.56 10.57
C ASN A 22 -15.54 -28.82 11.67
N THR A 23 -14.81 -29.54 12.52
CA THR A 23 -13.99 -28.91 13.58
C THR A 23 -12.79 -28.17 13.00
N ASP A 24 -12.12 -28.73 12.00
CA ASP A 24 -10.98 -28.09 11.37
C ASP A 24 -11.39 -26.81 10.63
N ARG A 25 -12.48 -26.85 9.87
CA ARG A 25 -13.06 -25.65 9.23
C ARG A 25 -13.50 -24.58 10.19
N LEU A 26 -14.13 -25.00 11.31
CA LEU A 26 -14.55 -24.05 12.35
C LEU A 26 -13.35 -23.38 13.02
N THR A 27 -12.29 -24.11 13.29
CA THR A 27 -11.06 -23.54 13.88
C THR A 27 -10.36 -22.58 12.92
N GLU A 28 -10.24 -22.92 11.62
CA GLU A 28 -9.70 -22.02 10.59
C GLU A 28 -10.47 -20.69 10.52
N VAL A 29 -11.81 -20.77 10.50
CA VAL A 29 -12.66 -19.56 10.46
C VAL A 29 -12.55 -18.77 11.75
N LEU A 30 -12.53 -19.43 12.91
CA LEU A 30 -12.34 -18.74 14.20
C LEU A 30 -10.99 -18.01 14.26
N VAL A 31 -9.90 -18.67 13.86
CA VAL A 31 -8.58 -18.06 13.80
C VAL A 31 -8.57 -16.87 12.85
N ALA A 32 -9.18 -17.00 11.67
CA ALA A 32 -9.28 -15.93 10.70
C ALA A 32 -10.03 -14.70 11.27
N VAL A 33 -11.15 -14.92 11.97
CA VAL A 33 -11.92 -13.84 12.61
C VAL A 33 -11.12 -13.17 13.72
N VAL A 34 -10.48 -13.95 14.60
CA VAL A 34 -9.63 -13.43 15.67
C VAL A 34 -8.46 -12.61 15.09
N LEU A 35 -7.83 -13.11 14.04
CA LEU A 35 -6.71 -12.45 13.37
C LEU A 35 -7.15 -11.13 12.72
N CYS A 36 -8.32 -11.10 12.11
CA CYS A 36 -8.91 -9.88 11.57
C CYS A 36 -9.22 -8.85 12.67
N PHE A 37 -9.77 -9.30 13.80
CA PHE A 37 -10.06 -8.44 14.95
C PHE A 37 -8.79 -7.86 15.57
N ILE A 38 -7.77 -8.70 15.80
CA ILE A 38 -6.45 -8.26 16.29
C ILE A 38 -5.84 -7.27 15.29
N GLY A 39 -5.91 -7.56 14.00
CA GLY A 39 -5.44 -6.67 12.94
C GLY A 39 -6.10 -5.30 12.96
N PHE A 40 -7.41 -5.24 13.20
CA PHE A 40 -8.14 -3.99 13.37
C PHE A 40 -7.63 -3.17 14.56
N LEU A 41 -7.41 -3.82 15.71
CA LEU A 41 -6.88 -3.16 16.91
C LEU A 41 -5.46 -2.64 16.68
N ILE A 42 -4.59 -3.45 16.09
CA ILE A 42 -3.20 -3.08 15.78
C ILE A 42 -3.17 -1.93 14.77
N ALA A 43 -3.93 -2.01 13.68
CA ALA A 43 -4.02 -0.95 12.67
C ALA A 43 -4.48 0.38 13.29
N ARG A 44 -5.48 0.33 14.17
CA ARG A 44 -5.97 1.50 14.89
C ARG A 44 -4.94 2.06 15.85
N PHE A 45 -4.23 1.21 16.59
CA PHE A 45 -3.19 1.62 17.53
C PHE A 45 -2.03 2.29 16.80
N ILE A 46 -1.48 1.64 15.77
CA ILE A 46 -0.34 2.15 14.99
C ILE A 46 -0.71 3.46 14.30
N SER A 47 -1.87 3.55 13.63
CA SER A 47 -2.28 4.75 12.92
C SER A 47 -2.45 5.96 13.86
N ASN A 48 -2.98 5.73 15.06
CA ASN A 48 -3.12 6.79 16.05
C ASN A 48 -1.79 7.22 16.65
N THR A 49 -0.90 6.26 16.97
CA THR A 49 0.43 6.52 17.52
C THR A 49 1.30 7.27 16.53
N PHE A 50 1.29 6.86 15.26
CA PHE A 50 2.05 7.53 14.20
C PHE A 50 1.67 9.01 14.08
N ILE A 51 0.37 9.31 14.05
CA ILE A 51 -0.09 10.69 13.96
C ILE A 51 0.21 11.49 15.24
N ARG A 52 0.22 10.84 16.40
CA ARG A 52 0.59 11.50 17.67
C ARG A 52 2.05 11.92 17.69
N THR A 53 2.95 11.09 17.15
CA THR A 53 4.40 11.32 17.17
C THR A 53 4.87 12.27 16.07
N ILE A 54 4.41 12.06 14.83
CA ILE A 54 4.91 12.79 13.64
C ILE A 54 3.96 13.91 13.23
N GLY A 55 2.71 13.85 13.66
CA GLY A 55 1.65 14.77 13.24
C GLY A 55 1.81 16.22 13.68
N VAL A 56 2.79 16.56 14.52
CA VAL A 56 2.98 17.94 15.02
C VAL A 56 3.21 18.95 13.88
N ARG A 57 3.81 18.49 12.77
CA ARG A 57 4.13 19.32 11.60
C ARG A 57 3.05 19.32 10.51
N PHE A 58 1.98 18.53 10.66
CA PHE A 58 0.96 18.37 9.63
C PHE A 58 -0.30 19.20 9.92
N ASN A 59 -0.91 19.73 8.85
CA ASN A 59 -2.22 20.36 8.91
C ASN A 59 -3.31 19.32 9.27
N ALA A 60 -4.45 19.80 9.79
CA ALA A 60 -5.54 18.92 10.23
C ALA A 60 -6.03 17.96 9.12
N HIS A 61 -6.09 18.43 7.88
CA HIS A 61 -6.47 17.63 6.72
C HIS A 61 -5.44 16.52 6.42
N GLN A 62 -4.15 16.87 6.42
CA GLN A 62 -3.06 15.90 6.20
C GLN A 62 -3.04 14.81 7.28
N LYS A 63 -3.25 15.18 8.55
CA LYS A 63 -3.36 14.21 9.64
C LYS A 63 -4.45 13.17 9.38
N LEU A 64 -5.61 13.62 8.88
CA LEU A 64 -6.73 12.73 8.59
C LEU A 64 -6.41 11.75 7.45
N VAL A 65 -5.81 12.26 6.37
CA VAL A 65 -5.42 11.45 5.20
C VAL A 65 -4.38 10.40 5.60
N TRP A 66 -3.31 10.81 6.28
CA TRP A 66 -2.25 9.89 6.72
C TRP A 66 -2.77 8.84 7.71
N ARG A 67 -3.61 9.25 8.67
CA ARG A 67 -4.20 8.30 9.63
C ARG A 67 -5.04 7.23 8.93
N ARG A 68 -5.88 7.65 7.98
CA ARG A 68 -6.72 6.71 7.22
C ARG A 68 -5.88 5.82 6.31
N GLY A 69 -4.91 6.38 5.60
CA GLY A 69 -4.02 5.64 4.71
C GLY A 69 -3.26 4.53 5.46
N ILE A 70 -2.60 4.87 6.58
CA ILE A 70 -1.87 3.91 7.40
C ILE A 70 -2.82 2.85 7.98
N PHE A 71 -3.98 3.27 8.47
CA PHE A 71 -4.98 2.34 9.00
C PHE A 71 -5.42 1.32 7.94
N TYR A 72 -5.85 1.78 6.76
CA TYR A 72 -6.31 0.88 5.69
C TYR A 72 -5.19 0.00 5.15
N PHE A 73 -3.97 0.51 5.04
CA PHE A 73 -2.82 -0.27 4.59
C PHE A 73 -2.53 -1.43 5.54
N ILE A 74 -2.41 -1.16 6.86
CA ILE A 74 -2.14 -2.19 7.86
C ILE A 74 -3.33 -3.15 7.96
N PHE A 75 -4.54 -2.64 8.00
CA PHE A 75 -5.74 -3.47 8.10
C PHE A 75 -5.88 -4.42 6.90
N LEU A 76 -5.58 -3.95 5.68
CA LEU A 76 -5.57 -4.78 4.47
C LEU A 76 -4.60 -5.96 4.58
N LEU A 77 -3.40 -5.76 5.13
CA LEU A 77 -2.43 -6.84 5.35
C LEU A 77 -3.00 -7.93 6.28
N PHE A 78 -3.67 -7.52 7.36
CA PHE A 78 -4.31 -8.47 8.28
C PHE A 78 -5.53 -9.17 7.66
N VAL A 79 -6.31 -8.46 6.84
CA VAL A 79 -7.41 -9.07 6.08
C VAL A 79 -6.86 -10.13 5.12
N MET A 80 -5.78 -9.85 4.40
CA MET A 80 -5.14 -10.83 3.53
C MET A 80 -4.63 -12.04 4.30
N ALA A 81 -4.00 -11.83 5.46
CA ALA A 81 -3.56 -12.93 6.34
C ALA A 81 -4.75 -13.76 6.85
N SER A 82 -5.83 -13.10 7.26
CA SER A 82 -7.07 -13.74 7.70
C SER A 82 -7.72 -14.58 6.58
N LEU A 83 -7.77 -14.08 5.35
CA LEU A 83 -8.27 -14.84 4.20
C LEU A 83 -7.42 -16.09 3.93
N LYS A 84 -6.10 -15.98 4.10
CA LYS A 84 -5.19 -17.13 3.96
C LYS A 84 -5.53 -18.22 4.97
N GLU A 85 -5.70 -17.86 6.24
CA GLU A 85 -6.08 -18.82 7.29
C GLU A 85 -7.48 -19.42 7.04
N ALA A 86 -8.39 -18.65 6.45
CA ALA A 86 -9.71 -19.16 6.04
C ALA A 86 -9.67 -20.06 4.79
N GLY A 87 -8.47 -20.40 4.27
CA GLY A 87 -8.28 -21.30 3.14
C GLY A 87 -8.38 -20.67 1.76
N PHE A 88 -8.45 -19.34 1.65
CA PHE A 88 -8.47 -18.67 0.35
C PHE A 88 -7.09 -18.68 -0.32
N LYS A 89 -7.06 -18.93 -1.61
CA LYS A 89 -5.84 -18.86 -2.42
C LYS A 89 -5.47 -17.39 -2.70
N LEU A 90 -4.49 -16.87 -1.96
CA LEU A 90 -4.03 -15.48 -2.13
C LEU A 90 -3.36 -15.20 -3.48
N SER A 91 -2.97 -16.22 -4.23
CA SER A 91 -2.31 -16.05 -5.54
C SER A 91 -3.11 -15.21 -6.52
N VAL A 92 -4.43 -15.31 -6.52
CA VAL A 92 -5.32 -14.51 -7.38
C VAL A 92 -5.25 -13.03 -6.99
N PHE A 93 -5.30 -12.73 -5.69
CA PHE A 93 -5.20 -11.35 -5.20
C PHE A 93 -3.82 -10.74 -5.45
N LEU A 94 -2.75 -11.55 -5.26
CA LEU A 94 -1.38 -11.11 -5.54
C LEU A 94 -1.17 -10.87 -7.03
N GLY A 95 -1.73 -11.70 -7.90
CA GLY A 95 -1.71 -11.48 -9.34
C GLY A 95 -2.39 -10.18 -9.75
N ALA A 96 -3.61 -9.93 -9.26
CA ALA A 96 -4.34 -8.69 -9.51
C ALA A 96 -3.60 -7.46 -8.95
N ALA A 97 -3.05 -7.56 -7.72
CA ALA A 97 -2.24 -6.50 -7.12
C ALA A 97 -0.97 -6.22 -7.92
N GLY A 98 -0.34 -7.26 -8.48
CA GLY A 98 0.82 -7.11 -9.36
C GLY A 98 0.50 -6.30 -10.61
N ILE A 99 -0.60 -6.61 -11.29
CA ILE A 99 -1.06 -5.86 -12.48
C ILE A 99 -1.34 -4.40 -12.10
N LEU A 100 -2.06 -4.17 -11.00
CA LEU A 100 -2.36 -2.83 -10.51
C LEU A 100 -1.07 -2.04 -10.17
N THR A 101 -0.09 -2.70 -9.55
CA THR A 101 1.21 -2.09 -9.21
C THR A 101 1.95 -1.64 -10.46
N VAL A 102 1.97 -2.47 -11.51
CA VAL A 102 2.60 -2.11 -12.79
C VAL A 102 1.87 -0.94 -13.44
N ALA A 103 0.54 -0.94 -13.45
CA ALA A 103 -0.25 0.17 -13.98
C ALA A 103 0.01 1.48 -13.25
N LEU A 104 0.05 1.45 -11.91
CA LEU A 104 0.39 2.60 -11.07
C LEU A 104 1.85 3.04 -11.28
N GLY A 105 2.77 2.10 -11.47
CA GLY A 105 4.17 2.37 -11.81
C GLY A 105 4.29 3.19 -13.10
N PHE A 106 3.62 2.77 -14.17
CA PHE A 106 3.59 3.52 -15.42
C PHE A 106 2.92 4.90 -15.27
N ALA A 107 1.80 4.96 -14.55
CA ALA A 107 1.14 6.23 -14.28
C ALA A 107 2.01 7.22 -13.49
N SER A 108 2.91 6.72 -12.64
CA SER A 108 3.80 7.52 -11.78
C SER A 108 5.18 7.76 -12.40
N GLN A 109 5.50 7.18 -13.55
CA GLN A 109 6.83 7.18 -14.15
C GLN A 109 7.41 8.59 -14.32
N THR A 110 6.62 9.52 -14.86
CA THR A 110 7.07 10.91 -15.07
C THR A 110 7.37 11.61 -13.75
N SER A 111 6.53 11.42 -12.73
CA SER A 111 6.74 12.03 -11.41
C SER A 111 7.99 11.47 -10.74
N ALA A 112 8.23 10.15 -10.84
CA ALA A 112 9.42 9.51 -10.31
C ALA A 112 10.68 10.00 -11.04
N SER A 113 10.64 10.13 -12.36
CA SER A 113 11.75 10.67 -13.16
C SER A 113 12.09 12.10 -12.75
N ASN A 114 11.09 12.97 -12.60
CA ASN A 114 11.29 14.35 -12.18
C ASN A 114 11.88 14.43 -10.77
N LEU A 115 11.43 13.57 -9.84
CA LEU A 115 11.97 13.50 -8.49
C LEU A 115 13.45 13.11 -8.49
N ILE A 116 13.82 12.09 -9.27
CA ILE A 116 15.20 11.62 -9.39
C ILE A 116 16.08 12.71 -10.01
N SER A 117 15.62 13.35 -11.10
CA SER A 117 16.32 14.45 -11.74
C SER A 117 16.53 15.64 -10.80
N GLY A 118 15.51 15.98 -9.99
CA GLY A 118 15.63 17.04 -8.99
C GLY A 118 16.62 16.71 -7.88
N LEU A 119 16.68 15.45 -7.43
CA LEU A 119 17.69 14.99 -6.46
C LEU A 119 19.12 15.11 -7.02
N PHE A 120 19.33 14.70 -8.27
CA PHE A 120 20.63 14.85 -8.93
C PHE A 120 21.01 16.32 -9.09
N LEU A 121 20.06 17.16 -9.49
CA LEU A 121 20.28 18.59 -9.67
C LEU A 121 20.75 19.27 -8.38
N ILE A 122 20.06 18.96 -7.26
CA ILE A 122 20.43 19.49 -5.93
C ILE A 122 21.77 18.89 -5.47
N GLY A 123 22.00 17.60 -5.72
CA GLY A 123 23.22 16.91 -5.29
C GLY A 123 24.46 17.34 -6.06
N GLU A 124 24.32 17.68 -7.34
CA GLU A 124 25.41 18.09 -8.23
C GLU A 124 25.75 19.59 -8.10
N GLY A 125 24.76 20.39 -7.63
CA GLY A 125 24.97 21.83 -7.45
C GLY A 125 25.26 22.57 -8.74
N SER A 126 24.62 22.15 -9.85
CA SER A 126 24.88 22.70 -11.19
C SER A 126 24.58 24.20 -11.29
N PHE A 127 23.72 24.73 -10.45
CA PHE A 127 23.43 26.15 -10.26
C PHE A 127 22.82 26.41 -8.87
N GLU A 128 22.94 27.66 -8.39
CA GLU A 128 22.47 28.09 -7.07
C GLU A 128 21.34 29.13 -7.18
N VAL A 129 20.70 29.42 -6.05
CA VAL A 129 19.71 30.50 -5.94
C VAL A 129 20.41 31.85 -6.16
N GLY A 130 19.89 32.66 -7.10
CA GLY A 130 20.50 33.91 -7.56
C GLY A 130 21.25 33.80 -8.87
N ASP A 131 21.47 32.60 -9.40
CA ASP A 131 22.09 32.43 -10.71
C ASP A 131 21.12 32.76 -11.84
N THR A 132 21.61 33.34 -12.91
CA THR A 132 20.84 33.52 -14.14
C THR A 132 21.04 32.33 -15.05
N ILE A 133 19.98 31.58 -15.32
CA ILE A 133 20.02 30.42 -16.21
C ILE A 133 19.18 30.64 -17.46
N GLN A 134 19.59 30.01 -18.53
CA GLN A 134 18.93 30.03 -19.82
C GLN A 134 18.36 28.65 -20.13
N ILE A 135 17.05 28.55 -20.31
CA ILE A 135 16.36 27.31 -20.62
C ILE A 135 15.83 27.35 -22.05
N THR A 136 16.29 26.42 -22.87
CA THR A 136 15.78 26.24 -24.23
C THR A 136 14.63 25.25 -24.24
N LEU A 137 13.43 25.72 -24.58
CA LEU A 137 12.25 24.86 -24.73
C LEU A 137 12.30 24.07 -26.05
N ILE A 138 11.60 22.93 -26.08
CA ILE A 138 11.55 22.01 -27.23
C ILE A 138 11.16 22.68 -28.56
N ARG A 139 10.50 23.86 -28.50
CA ARG A 139 10.09 24.65 -29.68
C ARG A 139 11.09 25.75 -30.08
N GLY A 140 12.29 25.74 -29.52
CA GLY A 140 13.32 26.73 -29.82
C GLY A 140 13.14 28.09 -29.13
N HIS A 141 12.14 28.25 -28.28
CA HIS A 141 12.02 29.42 -27.41
C HIS A 141 13.01 29.30 -26.26
N THR A 142 13.80 30.32 -26.05
CA THR A 142 14.73 30.40 -24.94
C THR A 142 14.17 31.36 -23.90
N ILE A 143 14.15 30.95 -22.67
CA ILE A 143 13.72 31.76 -21.52
C ILE A 143 14.93 31.94 -20.63
N GLU A 144 15.24 33.20 -20.30
CA GLU A 144 16.25 33.56 -19.32
C GLU A 144 15.55 33.99 -18.02
N GLY A 145 16.11 33.61 -16.90
CA GLY A 145 15.59 34.02 -15.60
C GLY A 145 16.56 33.74 -14.47
N GLU A 146 16.40 34.54 -13.41
CA GLU A 146 17.12 34.36 -12.16
C GLU A 146 16.45 33.27 -11.32
N VAL A 147 17.23 32.37 -10.76
CA VAL A 147 16.74 31.27 -9.91
C VAL A 147 16.30 31.81 -8.55
N ILE A 148 15.01 31.73 -8.23
CA ILE A 148 14.46 32.19 -6.95
C ILE A 148 14.47 31.05 -5.91
N SER A 149 14.10 29.84 -6.33
CA SER A 149 14.10 28.66 -5.46
C SER A 149 14.31 27.37 -6.24
N ILE A 150 15.00 26.43 -5.60
CA ILE A 150 15.22 25.08 -6.11
C ILE A 150 14.48 24.15 -5.17
N ASP A 151 13.34 23.63 -5.64
CA ASP A 151 12.55 22.62 -4.95
C ASP A 151 12.82 21.24 -5.56
N LEU A 152 12.49 20.16 -4.86
CA LEU A 152 12.77 18.79 -5.29
C LEU A 152 12.12 18.41 -6.65
N LEU A 153 11.01 19.04 -7.01
CA LEU A 153 10.24 18.76 -8.23
C LEU A 153 10.15 19.94 -9.19
N SER A 154 10.66 21.10 -8.80
CA SER A 154 10.54 22.33 -9.60
C SER A 154 11.63 23.33 -9.27
N VAL A 155 12.01 24.10 -10.26
CA VAL A 155 12.86 25.29 -10.11
C VAL A 155 12.01 26.50 -10.47
N LYS A 156 11.99 27.52 -9.62
CA LYS A 156 11.26 28.77 -9.89
C LYS A 156 12.23 29.82 -10.40
N LEU A 157 11.86 30.41 -11.52
CA LEU A 157 12.62 31.46 -12.16
C LEU A 157 11.85 32.78 -12.15
N LEU A 158 12.58 33.87 -11.96
CA LEU A 158 12.10 35.22 -12.22
C LEU A 158 12.51 35.59 -13.64
N THR A 159 11.54 35.67 -14.55
CA THR A 159 11.78 36.09 -15.93
C THR A 159 11.59 37.61 -16.02
N GLN A 160 12.50 38.28 -16.68
CA GLN A 160 12.36 39.70 -17.02
C GLN A 160 11.65 39.79 -18.40
N ASP A 161 10.33 39.80 -18.41
CA ASP A 161 9.51 40.20 -19.57
C ASP A 161 8.91 41.58 -19.34
#